data_88c7192c703870e58c6894d92917b287
#
_entry.id   88c7192c703870e58c6894d92917b287
#
_cell.length_a   1.000
_cell.length_b   1.000
_cell.length_c   1.000
_cell.angle_alpha   90.00
_cell.angle_beta   90.00
_cell.angle_gamma   90.00
#
_symmetry.space_group_name_H-M   'P 1'
#
loop_
_entity.id
_entity.type
_entity.pdbx_description
1 polymer ?
#
loop_
_entity_poly.entity_id
_entity_poly.type
_entity_poly.pdbx_seq_one_letter_code
_entity_poly.pdbx_strand_id
1 'polypeptide(L)'
;EKHFPRSRWLLDYGKYKEKHPLMPDTIMIYNGKYYILDAKCYKYGRTGIPDHLPNGSSINKQITYGEYLEKYKGVDTGSLFNAFIMPYNMADNPFKLTSFVGNIGEAIGDWRYNRKYYERIQGVVMDTRYLMYHYSGKPIKEKVALAKCIETVLERVAITTTGEEPATYLPEPVTYTRPEPKLSRVAETSIPYGTENE
;
A
#
# COMPACT_ATOMS: atom_id res chain seq x y z
N GLU A 1 13.53 16.98 0.28
CA GLU A 1 12.69 16.92 -0.95
C GLU A 1 13.39 16.29 -2.18
N LYS A 2 14.71 16.20 -2.22
CA LYS A 2 15.47 15.57 -3.33
C LYS A 2 15.51 14.03 -3.29
N HIS A 3 14.71 13.40 -2.45
CA HIS A 3 14.92 12.02 -2.05
C HIS A 3 13.88 11.04 -2.58
N PHE A 4 12.91 11.46 -3.39
CA PHE A 4 11.81 10.60 -3.85
C PHE A 4 11.64 10.60 -5.36
N PRO A 5 11.08 9.53 -5.93
CA PRO A 5 10.94 9.38 -7.37
C PRO A 5 10.08 10.50 -7.96
N ARG A 6 10.56 11.06 -9.07
CA ARG A 6 9.83 12.08 -9.82
C ARG A 6 9.54 11.58 -11.23
N SER A 7 8.36 11.86 -11.69
CA SER A 7 8.01 11.67 -13.09
C SER A 7 8.15 12.99 -13.85
N ARG A 8 8.56 12.91 -15.12
CA ARG A 8 8.67 14.08 -16.01
C ARG A 8 8.13 13.75 -17.38
N TRP A 9 7.62 14.76 -18.04
CA TRP A 9 7.32 14.71 -19.46
C TRP A 9 8.49 15.26 -20.24
N LEU A 10 8.96 14.51 -21.23
CA LEU A 10 9.87 14.96 -22.26
C LEU A 10 9.04 15.14 -23.53
N LEU A 11 8.75 16.38 -23.85
CA LEU A 11 7.90 16.72 -24.97
C LEU A 11 8.76 17.06 -26.21
N ASP A 12 8.34 16.63 -27.39
CA ASP A 12 9.03 16.94 -28.66
C ASP A 12 9.05 18.43 -28.94
N TYR A 13 8.01 19.13 -28.46
CA TYR A 13 7.89 20.57 -28.63
C TYR A 13 7.81 21.26 -27.26
N GLY A 14 8.80 22.08 -26.96
CA GLY A 14 8.75 23.02 -25.86
C GLY A 14 9.35 22.56 -24.55
N LYS A 15 8.75 22.98 -23.44
CA LYS A 15 9.32 22.86 -22.10
C LYS A 15 8.96 21.53 -21.45
N TYR A 16 9.95 20.84 -20.87
CA TYR A 16 9.62 19.72 -20.00
C TYR A 16 8.94 20.21 -18.71
N LYS A 17 8.01 19.43 -18.20
CA LYS A 17 7.35 19.71 -16.94
C LYS A 17 7.66 18.60 -15.93
N GLU A 18 8.35 18.97 -14.87
CA GLU A 18 8.58 18.09 -13.74
C GLU A 18 7.31 18.02 -12.90
N LYS A 19 6.91 16.81 -12.52
CA LYS A 19 5.81 16.57 -11.59
C LYS A 19 6.32 16.53 -10.16
N HIS A 20 5.43 16.77 -9.22
CA HIS A 20 5.75 16.60 -7.80
C HIS A 20 6.26 15.19 -7.53
N PRO A 21 7.25 15.03 -6.63
CA PRO A 21 7.74 13.71 -6.28
C PRO A 21 6.63 12.88 -5.62
N LEU A 22 6.69 11.58 -5.84
CA LEU A 22 5.91 10.64 -5.05
C LEU A 22 6.55 10.57 -3.67
N MET A 23 5.80 10.88 -2.62
CA MET A 23 6.29 10.84 -1.23
C MET A 23 5.40 9.94 -0.39
N PRO A 24 5.97 9.04 0.43
CA PRO A 24 5.22 8.35 1.46
C PRO A 24 4.86 9.32 2.59
N ASP A 25 3.84 9.03 3.37
CA ASP A 25 3.45 9.85 4.50
C ASP A 25 4.56 9.89 5.56
N THR A 26 5.22 8.75 5.80
CA THR A 26 6.29 8.65 6.80
C THR A 26 7.31 7.57 6.43
N ILE A 27 8.58 7.83 6.72
CA ILE A 27 9.61 6.81 6.82
C ILE A 27 10.08 6.73 8.27
N MET A 28 9.77 5.63 8.94
CA MET A 28 10.27 5.35 10.27
C MET A 28 11.60 4.63 10.16
N ILE A 29 12.62 5.11 10.86
CA ILE A 29 13.92 4.41 10.99
C ILE A 29 14.03 3.89 12.41
N TYR A 30 14.24 2.58 12.55
CA TYR A 30 14.41 1.92 13.84
C TYR A 30 15.39 0.75 13.71
N ASN A 31 16.40 0.69 14.57
CA ASN A 31 17.46 -0.32 14.56
C ASN A 31 18.13 -0.54 13.19
N GLY A 32 18.40 0.55 12.45
CA GLY A 32 19.00 0.48 11.11
C GLY A 32 18.05 0.00 10.00
N LYS A 33 16.81 -0.31 10.32
CA LYS A 33 15.77 -0.73 9.38
C LYS A 33 14.88 0.44 8.99
N TYR A 34 14.36 0.41 7.76
CA TYR A 34 13.51 1.43 7.16
C TYR A 34 12.09 0.90 6.97
N TYR A 35 11.12 1.60 7.50
CA TYR A 35 9.70 1.25 7.38
C TYR A 35 9.00 2.38 6.63
N ILE A 36 8.57 2.10 5.42
CA ILE A 36 7.79 3.02 4.61
C ILE A 36 6.33 2.87 5.02
N LEU A 37 5.78 3.91 5.62
CA LEU A 37 4.45 3.90 6.20
C LEU A 37 3.56 4.87 5.44
N ASP A 38 2.38 4.42 5.06
CA ASP A 38 1.39 5.23 4.38
C ASP A 38 0.03 5.06 5.08
N ALA A 39 -0.47 6.16 5.64
CA ALA A 39 -1.72 6.15 6.39
C ALA A 39 -2.91 6.07 5.44
N LYS A 40 -3.80 5.11 5.70
CA LYS A 40 -5.00 4.89 4.90
C LYS A 40 -6.24 4.97 5.79
N CYS A 41 -6.85 6.15 5.84
CA CYS A 41 -8.09 6.38 6.62
C CYS A 41 -9.31 5.73 5.95
N TYR A 42 -9.17 4.50 5.48
CA TYR A 42 -10.23 3.73 4.86
C TYR A 42 -11.09 3.02 5.91
N LYS A 43 -12.30 2.63 5.52
CA LYS A 43 -13.29 2.08 6.44
C LYS A 43 -12.97 0.66 6.92
N TYR A 44 -11.97 -0.01 6.32
CA TYR A 44 -11.65 -1.42 6.59
C TYR A 44 -11.43 -1.70 8.08
N GLY A 45 -10.67 -0.87 8.77
CA GLY A 45 -10.40 -1.04 10.21
C GLY A 45 -11.66 -1.07 11.10
N ARG A 46 -12.79 -0.55 10.60
CA ARG A 46 -14.08 -0.58 11.29
C ARG A 46 -14.99 -1.70 10.79
N THR A 47 -14.92 -2.01 9.51
CA THR A 47 -15.92 -2.87 8.85
C THR A 47 -15.43 -4.30 8.63
N GLY A 48 -14.13 -4.51 8.51
CA GLY A 48 -13.54 -5.78 8.07
C GLY A 48 -13.92 -6.20 6.65
N ILE A 49 -14.56 -5.31 5.86
CA ILE A 49 -15.02 -5.62 4.49
C ILE A 49 -13.87 -5.40 3.51
N PRO A 50 -13.45 -6.42 2.71
CA PRO A 50 -12.31 -6.32 1.80
C PRO A 50 -12.36 -5.18 0.79
N ASP A 51 -13.55 -4.79 0.31
CA ASP A 51 -13.74 -3.68 -0.63
C ASP A 51 -13.32 -2.32 -0.05
N HIS A 52 -13.13 -2.25 1.27
CA HIS A 52 -12.65 -1.06 1.95
C HIS A 52 -11.11 -1.03 2.16
N LEU A 53 -10.37 -1.96 1.56
CA LEU A 53 -8.91 -1.97 1.55
C LEU A 53 -8.34 -1.00 0.50
N PRO A 54 -7.05 -0.60 0.64
CA PRO A 54 -6.34 0.15 -0.38
C PRO A 54 -6.32 -0.58 -1.72
N ASN A 55 -6.55 0.16 -2.79
CA ASN A 55 -6.61 -0.38 -4.15
C ASN A 55 -5.23 -0.60 -4.78
N GLY A 56 -5.21 -1.20 -5.99
CA GLY A 56 -3.98 -1.52 -6.72
C GLY A 56 -3.08 -0.32 -7.02
N SER A 57 -3.63 0.88 -7.20
CA SER A 57 -2.81 2.08 -7.41
C SER A 57 -2.04 2.47 -6.15
N SER A 58 -2.62 2.30 -4.97
CA SER A 58 -1.95 2.50 -3.68
C SER A 58 -0.85 1.45 -3.47
N ILE A 59 -1.11 0.19 -3.82
CA ILE A 59 -0.14 -0.91 -3.76
C ILE A 59 1.07 -0.61 -4.64
N ASN A 60 0.84 -0.27 -5.92
CA ASN A 60 1.91 0.04 -6.86
C ASN A 60 2.77 1.22 -6.40
N LYS A 61 2.13 2.28 -5.90
CA LYS A 61 2.80 3.46 -5.36
C LYS A 61 3.73 3.10 -4.18
N GLN A 62 3.25 2.24 -3.29
CA GLN A 62 3.99 1.81 -2.12
C GLN A 62 5.22 0.95 -2.50
N ILE A 63 5.08 0.02 -3.44
CA ILE A 63 6.20 -0.75 -3.99
C ILE A 63 7.23 0.18 -4.63
N THR A 64 6.79 1.19 -5.39
CA THR A 64 7.68 2.18 -6.03
C THR A 64 8.55 2.94 -5.02
N TYR A 65 8.03 3.23 -3.83
CA TYR A 65 8.85 3.83 -2.78
C TYR A 65 9.98 2.91 -2.32
N GLY A 66 9.68 1.61 -2.13
CA GLY A 66 10.67 0.62 -1.76
C GLY A 66 11.75 0.47 -2.82
N GLU A 67 11.36 0.34 -4.09
CA GLU A 67 12.31 0.29 -5.21
C GLU A 67 13.21 1.50 -5.27
N TYR A 68 12.68 2.67 -5.02
CA TYR A 68 13.46 3.90 -5.03
C TYR A 68 14.51 3.92 -3.93
N LEU A 69 14.16 3.52 -2.71
CA LEU A 69 15.10 3.46 -1.60
C LEU A 69 16.19 2.41 -1.84
N GLU A 70 15.84 1.24 -2.36
CA GLU A 70 16.81 0.22 -2.75
C GLU A 70 17.77 0.75 -3.82
N LYS A 71 17.24 1.15 -4.98
CA LYS A 71 18.03 1.46 -6.17
C LYS A 71 18.81 2.78 -6.09
N TYR A 72 18.25 3.80 -5.48
CA TYR A 72 18.82 5.15 -5.50
C TYR A 72 19.40 5.60 -4.16
N LYS A 73 19.04 4.91 -3.07
CA LYS A 73 19.58 5.19 -1.74
C LYS A 73 20.47 4.07 -1.21
N GLY A 74 20.53 2.94 -1.91
CA GLY A 74 21.36 1.81 -1.52
C GLY A 74 20.90 1.15 -0.22
N VAL A 75 19.62 1.29 0.13
CA VAL A 75 19.08 0.61 1.32
C VAL A 75 18.98 -0.88 1.04
N ASP A 76 19.53 -1.68 1.95
CA ASP A 76 19.46 -3.13 1.84
C ASP A 76 18.01 -3.64 1.89
N THR A 77 17.67 -4.58 1.01
CA THR A 77 16.32 -5.12 0.87
C THR A 77 15.84 -5.88 2.10
N GLY A 78 16.75 -6.52 2.84
CA GLY A 78 16.46 -7.18 4.11
C GLY A 78 16.17 -6.22 5.27
N SER A 79 16.46 -4.92 5.06
CA SER A 79 16.24 -3.86 6.04
C SER A 79 15.15 -2.87 5.62
N LEU A 80 14.37 -3.20 4.58
CA LEU A 80 13.40 -2.30 3.98
C LEU A 80 12.00 -2.90 3.98
N PHE A 81 11.08 -2.27 4.70
CA PHE A 81 9.72 -2.75 4.95
C PHE A 81 8.67 -1.75 4.49
N ASN A 82 7.51 -2.24 4.10
CA ASN A 82 6.36 -1.45 3.67
C ASN A 82 5.12 -1.79 4.49
N ALA A 83 4.35 -0.77 4.87
CA ALA A 83 3.05 -1.00 5.51
C ALA A 83 2.02 0.09 5.19
N PHE A 84 0.78 -0.33 5.06
CA PHE A 84 -0.39 0.54 5.19
C PHE A 84 -0.82 0.58 6.65
N ILE A 85 -1.02 1.78 7.17
CA ILE A 85 -1.52 1.99 8.53
C ILE A 85 -2.96 2.45 8.46
N MET A 86 -3.87 1.65 9.02
CA MET A 86 -5.30 1.91 8.99
C MET A 86 -5.85 2.11 10.41
N PRO A 87 -6.73 3.08 10.61
CA PRO A 87 -7.35 3.31 11.91
C PRO A 87 -8.35 2.21 12.24
N TYR A 88 -8.38 1.77 13.49
CA TYR A 88 -9.45 0.94 14.04
C TYR A 88 -9.80 1.37 15.47
N ASN A 89 -10.85 0.81 16.02
CA ASN A 89 -11.27 1.02 17.38
C ASN A 89 -11.28 -0.34 18.11
N MET A 90 -10.47 -0.47 19.15
CA MET A 90 -10.37 -1.71 19.92
C MET A 90 -11.69 -2.07 20.63
N ALA A 91 -12.53 -1.10 20.96
CA ALA A 91 -13.82 -1.36 21.56
C ALA A 91 -14.85 -1.99 20.59
N ASP A 92 -14.64 -1.76 19.27
CA ASP A 92 -15.45 -2.33 18.19
C ASP A 92 -14.48 -3.11 17.26
N ASN A 93 -13.99 -4.23 17.78
CA ASN A 93 -12.83 -4.94 17.28
C ASN A 93 -13.22 -6.13 16.39
N PRO A 94 -13.36 -5.95 15.08
CA PRO A 94 -13.73 -7.03 14.17
C PRO A 94 -12.62 -8.07 14.00
N PHE A 95 -11.37 -7.73 14.35
CA PHE A 95 -10.20 -8.58 14.16
C PHE A 95 -9.82 -9.40 15.39
N LYS A 96 -10.54 -9.26 16.51
CA LYS A 96 -10.25 -9.92 17.79
C LYS A 96 -8.81 -9.68 18.30
N LEU A 97 -8.25 -8.51 18.02
CA LEU A 97 -6.91 -8.13 18.46
C LEU A 97 -6.90 -7.84 19.96
N THR A 98 -5.79 -8.17 20.60
CA THR A 98 -5.56 -7.93 22.03
C THR A 98 -4.58 -6.79 22.28
N SER A 99 -4.07 -6.17 21.22
CA SER A 99 -3.10 -5.07 21.25
C SER A 99 -3.63 -3.87 20.47
N PHE A 100 -3.14 -2.67 20.81
CA PHE A 100 -3.47 -1.42 20.08
C PHE A 100 -2.97 -1.43 18.62
N VAL A 101 -2.12 -2.37 18.26
CA VAL A 101 -1.60 -2.56 16.91
C VAL A 101 -1.74 -4.02 16.50
N GLY A 102 -2.14 -4.29 15.27
CA GLY A 102 -2.26 -5.65 14.74
C GLY A 102 -2.04 -5.71 13.24
N ASN A 103 -1.45 -6.80 12.79
CA ASN A 103 -1.33 -7.12 11.38
C ASN A 103 -2.58 -7.87 10.91
N ILE A 104 -3.14 -7.46 9.79
CA ILE A 104 -4.37 -8.02 9.22
C ILE A 104 -4.14 -8.74 7.90
N GLY A 105 -2.89 -8.90 7.50
CA GLY A 105 -2.49 -9.52 6.24
C GLY A 105 -1.56 -8.65 5.42
N GLU A 106 -1.38 -9.01 4.17
CA GLU A 106 -0.48 -8.30 3.27
C GLU A 106 -1.13 -8.04 1.91
N ALA A 107 -0.67 -6.96 1.26
CA ALA A 107 -0.98 -6.65 -0.12
C ALA A 107 0.25 -6.91 -0.98
N ILE A 108 0.06 -7.62 -2.08
CA ILE A 108 1.11 -7.96 -3.04
C ILE A 108 0.68 -7.56 -4.45
N GLY A 109 1.65 -7.38 -5.34
CA GLY A 109 1.41 -7.24 -6.77
C GLY A 109 1.65 -8.57 -7.47
N ASP A 110 0.69 -9.07 -8.25
CA ASP A 110 0.81 -10.30 -9.04
C ASP A 110 1.85 -10.20 -10.17
N TRP A 111 2.21 -8.98 -10.54
CA TRP A 111 3.29 -8.67 -11.51
C TRP A 111 4.70 -8.64 -10.89
N ARG A 112 4.84 -8.99 -9.60
CA ARG A 112 6.12 -9.02 -8.86
C ARG A 112 6.40 -10.42 -8.33
N TYR A 113 7.68 -10.70 -8.11
CA TYR A 113 8.08 -11.97 -7.50
C TYR A 113 7.80 -12.02 -5.99
N ASN A 114 7.51 -10.89 -5.36
CA ASN A 114 7.21 -10.74 -3.92
C ASN A 114 8.28 -11.38 -3.00
N ARG A 115 9.54 -11.36 -3.44
CA ARG A 115 10.68 -11.93 -2.70
C ARG A 115 11.31 -10.94 -1.73
N LYS A 116 11.15 -9.63 -2.00
CA LYS A 116 11.69 -8.57 -1.15
C LYS A 116 10.65 -8.14 -0.13
N TYR A 117 11.07 -7.84 1.09
CA TYR A 117 10.14 -7.46 2.16
C TYR A 117 9.27 -6.26 1.80
N TYR A 118 9.82 -5.28 1.09
CA TYR A 118 9.05 -4.10 0.68
C TYR A 118 8.05 -4.36 -0.45
N GLU A 119 8.15 -5.47 -1.17
CA GLU A 119 7.14 -5.87 -2.18
C GLU A 119 5.88 -6.46 -1.53
N ARG A 120 5.99 -6.87 -0.28
CA ARG A 120 4.93 -7.47 0.55
C ARG A 120 4.45 -6.45 1.57
N ILE A 121 3.53 -5.59 1.15
CA ILE A 121 3.06 -4.45 1.94
C ILE A 121 2.17 -4.96 3.07
N GLN A 122 2.60 -4.75 4.30
CA GLN A 122 1.87 -5.22 5.48
C GLN A 122 0.64 -4.33 5.75
N GLY A 123 -0.51 -4.94 5.90
CA GLY A 123 -1.71 -4.27 6.38
C GLY A 123 -1.69 -4.21 7.90
N VAL A 124 -1.62 -3.02 8.46
CA VAL A 124 -1.57 -2.81 9.91
C VAL A 124 -2.74 -1.93 10.34
N VAL A 125 -3.47 -2.39 11.36
CA VAL A 125 -4.48 -1.56 12.03
C VAL A 125 -3.94 -1.06 13.36
N MET A 126 -4.23 0.22 13.68
CA MET A 126 -3.81 0.86 14.93
C MET A 126 -5.00 1.51 15.62
N ASP A 127 -5.14 1.27 16.93
CA ASP A 127 -6.22 1.85 17.72
C ASP A 127 -6.04 3.37 17.84
N THR A 128 -6.95 4.11 17.23
CA THR A 128 -6.91 5.57 17.22
C THR A 128 -7.09 6.16 18.62
N ARG A 129 -7.88 5.55 19.48
CA ARG A 129 -8.06 6.03 20.86
C ARG A 129 -6.78 5.85 21.66
N TYR A 130 -6.13 4.70 21.53
CA TYR A 130 -4.82 4.48 22.16
C TYR A 130 -3.82 5.55 21.73
N LEU A 131 -3.71 5.80 20.43
CA LEU A 131 -2.79 6.81 19.88
C LEU A 131 -3.08 8.21 20.42
N MET A 132 -4.36 8.61 20.48
CA MET A 132 -4.75 9.92 21.01
C MET A 132 -4.37 10.10 22.49
N TYR A 133 -4.52 9.07 23.30
CA TYR A 133 -4.17 9.13 24.73
C TYR A 133 -2.66 9.07 24.99
N HIS A 134 -1.88 8.44 24.08
CA HIS A 134 -0.43 8.24 24.27
C HIS A 134 0.43 9.13 23.36
N TYR A 135 -0.17 10.12 22.71
CA TYR A 135 0.52 11.02 21.78
C TYR A 135 1.56 11.92 22.46
N SER A 136 1.43 12.18 23.74
CA SER A 136 2.33 13.08 24.48
C SER A 136 3.60 12.35 24.92
N GLY A 137 4.71 12.57 24.21
CA GLY A 137 6.01 12.05 24.61
C GLY A 137 6.83 11.42 23.48
N LYS A 138 7.86 10.65 23.88
CA LYS A 138 8.66 9.88 22.91
C LYS A 138 7.98 8.52 22.69
N PRO A 139 7.38 8.26 21.52
CA PRO A 139 6.59 7.05 21.27
C PRO A 139 7.48 5.82 21.00
N ILE A 140 8.40 5.51 21.91
CA ILE A 140 9.38 4.41 21.73
C ILE A 140 8.67 3.07 21.74
N LYS A 141 7.72 2.87 22.68
CA LYS A 141 6.96 1.62 22.82
C LYS A 141 6.12 1.35 21.58
N GLU A 142 5.48 2.39 21.06
CA GLU A 142 4.66 2.35 19.86
C GLU A 142 5.48 2.02 18.62
N LYS A 143 6.66 2.61 18.47
CA LYS A 143 7.59 2.30 17.39
C LYS A 143 8.06 0.85 17.44
N VAL A 144 8.43 0.35 18.61
CA VAL A 144 8.83 -1.04 18.81
C VAL A 144 7.69 -1.99 18.48
N ALA A 145 6.48 -1.71 18.97
CA ALA A 145 5.31 -2.55 18.72
C ALA A 145 4.96 -2.58 17.22
N LEU A 146 5.01 -1.44 16.55
CA LEU A 146 4.75 -1.33 15.12
C LEU A 146 5.81 -2.08 14.30
N ALA A 147 7.10 -1.90 14.59
CA ALA A 147 8.18 -2.61 13.93
C ALA A 147 8.00 -4.13 14.04
N LYS A 148 7.80 -4.64 15.27
CA LYS A 148 7.54 -6.06 15.52
C LYS A 148 6.31 -6.57 14.77
N CYS A 149 5.22 -5.79 14.75
CA CYS A 149 3.99 -6.15 14.07
C CYS A 149 4.21 -6.35 12.56
N ILE A 150 5.07 -5.53 11.93
CA ILE A 150 5.42 -5.62 10.52
C ILE A 150 6.37 -6.79 10.25
N GLU A 151 7.44 -6.93 11.05
CA GLU A 151 8.50 -7.91 10.83
C GLU A 151 8.06 -9.34 11.09
N THR A 152 7.33 -9.59 12.17
CA THR A 152 7.00 -10.97 12.63
C THR A 152 6.29 -11.79 11.56
N VAL A 153 5.45 -11.19 10.75
CA VAL A 153 4.73 -11.90 9.67
C VAL A 153 5.69 -12.28 8.55
N LEU A 154 6.58 -11.37 8.18
CA LEU A 154 7.55 -11.58 7.11
C LEU A 154 8.60 -12.64 7.50
N GLU A 155 9.06 -12.64 8.73
CA GLU A 155 10.01 -13.62 9.27
C GLU A 155 9.41 -15.03 9.35
N ARG A 156 8.15 -15.18 9.74
CA ARG A 156 7.48 -16.50 9.78
C ARG A 156 7.43 -17.16 8.41
N VAL A 157 7.18 -16.39 7.36
CA VAL A 157 7.14 -16.94 6.00
C VAL A 157 8.53 -17.29 5.49
N ALA A 158 9.56 -16.53 5.87
CA ALA A 158 10.95 -16.86 5.53
C ALA A 158 11.39 -18.20 6.13
N ILE A 159 10.97 -18.52 7.35
CA ILE A 159 11.32 -19.78 8.04
C ILE A 159 10.62 -20.98 7.35
N THR A 160 9.41 -20.83 6.85
CA THR A 160 8.68 -21.87 6.13
C THR A 160 9.24 -22.15 4.73
N THR A 161 9.92 -21.18 4.12
CA THR A 161 10.51 -21.32 2.78
C THR A 161 11.91 -21.94 2.76
N THR A 162 12.57 -22.14 3.91
CA THR A 162 13.91 -22.75 3.97
C THR A 162 13.88 -24.29 4.03
N GLY A 163 12.72 -24.92 4.05
CA GLY A 163 12.59 -26.39 4.21
C GLY A 163 12.08 -27.16 2.99
N GLU A 164 11.36 -26.52 2.09
CA GLU A 164 10.87 -27.12 0.83
C GLU A 164 10.78 -26.01 -0.20
N GLU A 165 11.01 -26.33 -1.49
CA GLU A 165 10.68 -25.39 -2.56
C GLU A 165 9.27 -24.85 -2.29
N PRO A 166 9.07 -23.53 -2.29
CA PRO A 166 7.75 -22.99 -2.06
C PRO A 166 6.87 -23.62 -3.13
N ALA A 167 5.98 -24.50 -2.71
CA ALA A 167 4.84 -24.84 -3.54
C ALA A 167 4.36 -23.48 -4.02
N THR A 168 4.52 -23.21 -5.30
CA THR A 168 4.03 -22.04 -5.97
C THR A 168 2.55 -21.98 -5.60
N TYR A 169 2.23 -21.24 -4.53
CA TYR A 169 0.87 -20.81 -4.29
C TYR A 169 0.61 -19.71 -5.33
N LEU A 170 0.60 -20.15 -6.58
CA LEU A 170 -0.20 -19.50 -7.58
C LEU A 170 -1.63 -19.87 -7.15
N PRO A 171 -2.42 -18.95 -6.61
CA PRO A 171 -3.85 -19.22 -6.53
C PRO A 171 -4.24 -19.67 -7.92
N GLU A 172 -4.95 -20.78 -8.02
CA GLU A 172 -5.46 -21.23 -9.31
C GLU A 172 -5.98 -19.99 -10.03
N PRO A 173 -5.62 -19.81 -11.31
CA PRO A 173 -6.06 -18.63 -12.04
C PRO A 173 -7.57 -18.60 -11.91
N VAL A 174 -8.06 -17.69 -11.08
CA VAL A 174 -9.49 -17.38 -11.03
C VAL A 174 -9.79 -16.94 -12.45
N THR A 175 -10.41 -17.83 -13.21
CA THR A 175 -10.86 -17.52 -14.56
C THR A 175 -11.86 -16.40 -14.40
N TYR A 176 -11.36 -15.19 -14.46
CA TYR A 176 -12.18 -13.99 -14.46
C TYR A 176 -12.92 -13.98 -15.80
N THR A 177 -14.08 -14.61 -15.84
CA THR A 177 -15.03 -14.39 -16.92
C THR A 177 -15.45 -12.94 -16.81
N ARG A 178 -14.81 -12.11 -17.63
CA ARG A 178 -15.17 -10.70 -17.78
C ARG A 178 -16.69 -10.69 -18.08
N PRO A 179 -17.53 -10.08 -17.21
CA PRO A 179 -18.94 -9.94 -17.56
C PRO A 179 -18.99 -9.16 -18.87
N GLU A 180 -19.72 -9.67 -19.83
CA GLU A 180 -19.90 -8.96 -21.10
C GLU A 180 -20.40 -7.55 -20.78
N PRO A 181 -19.78 -6.51 -21.36
CA PRO A 181 -20.25 -5.16 -21.16
C PRO A 181 -21.70 -5.12 -21.70
N LYS A 182 -22.65 -4.90 -20.80
CA LYS A 182 -24.00 -4.52 -21.23
C LYS A 182 -23.87 -3.21 -21.97
N LEU A 183 -23.80 -3.27 -23.29
CA LEU A 183 -23.90 -2.11 -24.16
C LEU A 183 -25.28 -1.51 -23.91
N SER A 184 -25.37 -0.60 -22.95
CA SER A 184 -26.49 0.31 -22.92
C SER A 184 -26.36 1.15 -24.20
N ARG A 185 -27.32 0.99 -25.11
CA ARG A 185 -27.47 1.87 -26.26
C ARG A 185 -27.57 3.29 -25.71
N VAL A 186 -26.46 4.04 -25.83
CA VAL A 186 -26.52 5.48 -25.73
C VAL A 186 -27.34 5.91 -26.96
N ALA A 187 -28.56 6.38 -26.74
CA ALA A 187 -29.35 6.98 -27.82
C ALA A 187 -28.54 8.18 -28.31
N GLU A 188 -28.05 8.09 -29.53
CA GLU A 188 -27.51 9.24 -30.26
C GLU A 188 -28.66 10.23 -30.45
N THR A 189 -28.76 11.22 -29.58
CA THR A 189 -29.53 12.42 -29.87
C THR A 189 -28.72 13.23 -30.87
N SER A 190 -29.05 13.08 -32.14
CA SER A 190 -28.61 13.99 -33.19
C SER A 190 -29.09 15.40 -32.84
N ILE A 191 -28.18 16.28 -32.49
CA ILE A 191 -28.43 17.71 -32.39
C ILE A 191 -28.44 18.25 -33.83
N PRO A 192 -29.56 18.80 -34.36
CA PRO A 192 -29.55 19.42 -35.67
C PRO A 192 -28.72 20.70 -35.57
N TYR A 193 -27.73 20.81 -36.43
CA TYR A 193 -27.02 22.06 -36.70
C TYR A 193 -28.01 23.05 -37.26
N GLY A 194 -28.26 24.13 -36.55
CA GLY A 194 -29.02 25.26 -37.05
C GLY A 194 -28.25 25.92 -38.18
N THR A 195 -28.89 25.99 -39.35
CA THR A 195 -28.48 26.84 -40.46
C THR A 195 -28.71 28.30 -40.06
N GLU A 196 -27.63 29.04 -39.92
CA GLU A 196 -27.71 30.50 -39.94
C GLU A 196 -28.02 30.93 -41.38
N ASN A 197 -29.14 31.60 -41.57
CA ASN A 197 -29.42 32.44 -42.70
C ASN A 197 -29.70 33.84 -42.23
N GLU A 198 -28.95 34.76 -42.83
CA GLU A 198 -29.12 36.24 -42.95
C GLU A 198 -28.92 37.07 -41.68
#